data_292e43301bb511c4d6a6f2cb83f40750
#
_entry.id   292e43301bb511c4d6a6f2cb83f40750
#
_cell.length_a   1.000
_cell.length_b   1.000
_cell.length_c   1.000
_cell.angle_alpha   90.00
_cell.angle_beta   90.00
_cell.angle_gamma   90.00
#
_symmetry.space_group_name_H-M   'P 1'
#
loop_
_entity.id
_entity.type
_entity.pdbx_description
1 polymer ?
#
loop_
_entity_poly.entity_id
_entity_poly.type
_entity_poly.pdbx_seq_one_letter_code
_entity_poly.pdbx_strand_id
1 'polypeptide(L)' 'MTVDNLIIAEGMCPICGSENITYGEIEPYGEGIYYPAICDDCGATFKECYHLTFYTHIDIYPNT' A
#
# COMPACT_ATOMS: atom_id res chain seq x y z
N MET A 1 -16.21 -7.43 -5.02
CA MET A 1 -15.26 -8.55 -5.17
C MET A 1 -14.41 -8.66 -3.93
N THR A 2 -14.22 -9.88 -3.47
CA THR A 2 -13.42 -10.13 -2.27
C THR A 2 -11.96 -10.33 -2.66
N VAL A 3 -11.06 -9.68 -1.96
CA VAL A 3 -9.64 -9.90 -2.14
C VAL A 3 -9.17 -10.74 -0.96
N ASP A 4 -8.92 -12.03 -1.22
CA ASP A 4 -8.68 -12.99 -0.16
C ASP A 4 -7.22 -13.15 0.24
N ASN A 5 -6.29 -12.89 -0.66
CA ASN A 5 -4.88 -13.17 -0.41
C ASN A 5 -4.05 -11.90 -0.53
N LEU A 6 -4.30 -10.97 0.40
CA LEU A 6 -3.51 -9.76 0.42
C LEU A 6 -2.09 -10.04 0.93
N ILE A 7 -1.13 -9.43 0.28
CA ILE A 7 0.26 -9.48 0.70
C ILE A 7 0.53 -8.21 1.49
N ILE A 8 0.71 -8.35 2.80
CA ILE A 8 0.99 -7.19 3.64
C ILE A 8 2.47 -7.21 3.98
N ALA A 9 3.24 -6.48 3.18
CA ALA A 9 4.68 -6.40 3.36
C ALA A 9 5.17 -5.04 2.89
N GLU A 10 6.17 -4.55 3.57
CA GLU A 10 6.76 -3.25 3.25
C GLU A 10 7.32 -3.25 1.84
N GLY A 11 6.98 -2.21 1.06
CA GLY A 11 7.53 -2.04 -0.28
C GLY A 11 6.95 -2.95 -1.33
N MET A 12 5.86 -3.65 -1.04
CA MET A 12 5.26 -4.57 -1.99
C MET A 12 3.78 -4.27 -2.18
N CYS A 13 3.31 -4.45 -3.41
CA CYS A 13 1.90 -4.28 -3.70
C CYS A 13 1.08 -5.36 -2.98
N PRO A 14 0.04 -4.99 -2.23
CA PRO A 14 -0.74 -5.98 -1.50
C PRO A 14 -1.60 -6.87 -2.40
N ILE A 15 -1.75 -6.50 -3.67
CA ILE A 15 -2.55 -7.28 -4.61
C ILE A 15 -1.70 -8.27 -5.41
N CYS A 16 -0.60 -7.80 -6.01
CA CYS A 16 0.21 -8.64 -6.91
C CYS A 16 1.60 -8.95 -6.39
N GLY A 17 2.04 -8.31 -5.30
CA GLY A 17 3.35 -8.58 -4.73
C GLY A 17 4.50 -7.90 -5.44
N SER A 18 4.23 -7.02 -6.39
CA SER A 18 5.29 -6.31 -7.11
C SER A 18 6.00 -5.32 -6.20
N GLU A 19 7.27 -5.09 -6.47
CA GLU A 19 8.05 -4.07 -5.79
C GLU A 19 8.12 -2.76 -6.60
N ASN A 20 7.48 -2.72 -7.75
CA ASN A 20 7.49 -1.53 -8.60
C ASN A 20 6.37 -0.59 -8.16
N ILE A 21 6.64 0.18 -7.12
CA ILE A 21 5.67 1.04 -6.47
C ILE A 21 6.10 2.49 -6.64
N THR A 22 5.13 3.33 -7.02
CA THR A 22 5.33 4.78 -7.04
C THR A 22 4.63 5.38 -5.84
N TYR A 23 5.36 6.12 -5.02
CA TYR A 23 4.85 6.69 -3.78
C TYR A 23 4.55 8.17 -3.96
N GLY A 24 3.46 8.62 -3.33
CA GLY A 24 3.14 10.04 -3.28
C GLY A 24 3.73 10.68 -2.02
N GLU A 25 3.16 11.82 -1.64
CA GLU A 25 3.68 12.56 -0.49
C GLU A 25 3.28 11.91 0.82
N ILE A 26 4.21 11.91 1.75
CA ILE A 26 3.99 11.38 3.08
C ILE A 26 2.94 12.22 3.80
N GLU A 27 2.03 11.55 4.52
CA GLU A 27 1.02 12.23 5.31
C GLU A 27 0.97 11.66 6.72
N PRO A 28 1.01 12.52 7.74
CA PRO A 28 0.89 12.04 9.11
C PRO A 28 -0.57 11.75 9.46
N TYR A 29 -0.79 10.76 10.31
CA TYR A 29 -2.10 10.51 10.87
C TYR A 29 -1.92 9.90 12.26
N GLY A 30 -2.70 10.40 13.23
CA GLY A 30 -2.61 9.87 14.58
C GLY A 30 -1.19 9.74 15.06
N GLU A 31 -0.77 8.53 15.38
CA GLU A 31 0.58 8.25 15.86
C GLU A 31 1.52 7.76 14.76
N GLY A 32 1.08 7.79 13.53
CA GLY A 32 1.85 7.25 12.44
C GLY A 32 1.84 8.14 11.22
N ILE A 33 2.31 7.58 10.13
CA ILE A 33 2.33 8.24 8.83
C ILE A 33 1.91 7.23 7.79
N TYR A 34 1.48 7.72 6.62
CA TYR A 34 1.26 6.84 5.49
C TYR A 34 1.74 7.50 4.20
N TYR A 35 2.03 6.65 3.22
CA TYR A 35 2.35 7.07 1.87
C TYR A 35 1.24 6.58 0.94
N PRO A 36 0.58 7.47 0.18
CA PRO A 36 -0.25 6.99 -0.92
C PRO A 36 0.67 6.35 -1.95
N ALA A 37 0.21 5.25 -2.52
CA ALA A 37 1.05 4.48 -3.43
C ALA A 37 0.23 3.90 -4.56
N ILE A 38 0.89 3.68 -5.69
CA ILE A 38 0.28 3.01 -6.83
C ILE A 38 1.26 1.95 -7.32
N CYS A 39 0.75 0.76 -7.58
CA CYS A 39 1.56 -0.30 -8.15
C CYS A 39 1.68 -0.08 -9.65
N ASP A 40 2.92 0.02 -10.15
CA ASP A 40 3.16 0.26 -11.56
C ASP A 40 2.86 -0.96 -12.42
N ASP A 41 2.81 -2.14 -11.82
CA ASP A 41 2.56 -3.37 -12.57
C ASP A 41 1.09 -3.72 -12.70
N CYS A 42 0.29 -3.55 -11.66
CA CYS A 42 -1.12 -3.92 -11.73
C CYS A 42 -2.06 -2.72 -11.64
N GLY A 43 -1.56 -1.53 -11.32
CA GLY A 43 -2.36 -0.33 -11.25
C GLY A 43 -3.19 -0.19 -9.98
N ALA A 44 -3.03 -1.09 -9.03
CA ALA A 44 -3.74 -0.98 -7.76
C ALA A 44 -3.24 0.23 -6.97
N THR A 45 -4.13 0.84 -6.20
CA THR A 45 -3.77 1.94 -5.31
C THR A 45 -3.97 1.51 -3.87
N PHE A 46 -3.15 2.06 -2.98
CA PHE A 46 -3.23 1.71 -1.56
C PHE A 46 -2.46 2.76 -0.76
N LYS A 47 -2.53 2.65 0.55
CA LYS A 47 -1.73 3.49 1.44
C LYS A 47 -0.86 2.58 2.29
N GLU A 48 0.44 2.86 2.28
CA GLU A 48 1.40 2.07 3.05
C GLU A 48 1.65 2.78 4.36
N CYS A 49 1.29 2.13 5.45
CA CYS A 49 1.23 2.76 6.76
C CYS A 49 2.43 2.39 7.63
N TYR A 50 2.95 3.39 8.33
CA TYR A 50 4.07 3.21 9.25
C TYR A 50 3.70 3.77 10.62
N HIS A 51 4.06 3.06 11.65
CA HIS A 51 3.88 3.51 13.02
C HIS A 51 5.18 4.08 13.57
N LEU A 52 6.19 3.35 13.67
CA LEU A 52 7.59 3.76 13.76
C LEU A 52 8.31 3.05 12.65
N THR A 53 7.72 1.94 12.26
CA THR A 53 8.15 1.14 11.13
C THR A 53 6.87 0.76 10.39
N PHE A 54 7.03 0.13 9.23
CA PHE A 54 5.87 -0.35 8.49
C PHE A 54 5.04 -1.30 9.36
N TYR A 55 3.71 -1.18 9.31
CA TYR A 55 2.85 -2.16 9.96
C TYR A 55 1.72 -2.68 9.07
N THR A 56 1.23 -1.92 8.10
CA THR A 56 0.17 -2.43 7.24
C THR A 56 -0.06 -1.55 6.01
N HIS A 57 -0.95 -2.01 5.15
CA HIS A 57 -1.55 -1.20 4.08
C HIS A 57 -3.02 -0.99 4.39
N ILE A 58 -3.56 0.15 3.96
CA ILE A 58 -4.98 0.45 4.08
C ILE A 58 -5.46 1.10 2.78
N ASP A 59 -6.78 1.25 2.64
CA ASP A 59 -7.39 1.88 1.48
C ASP A 59 -6.89 1.28 0.18
N ILE A 60 -6.93 -0.05 0.13
CA ILE A 60 -6.40 -0.83 -0.98
C ILE A 60 -7.46 -0.96 -2.06
N TYR A 61 -7.17 -0.46 -3.25
CA TYR A 61 -8.11 -0.48 -4.37
C TYR A 61 -7.44 -1.17 -5.56
N PRO A 62 -7.86 -2.41 -5.87
CA PRO A 62 -7.36 -3.08 -7.07
C PRO A 62 -7.84 -2.35 -8.31
N ASN A 63 -7.02 -2.36 -9.35
CA ASN A 63 -7.34 -1.69 -10.61
C ASN A 63 -8.01 -2.67 -11.58
N THR A 64 -9.06 -3.33 -11.14
CA THR A 64 -9.79 -4.25 -12.02
C THR A 64 -11.29 -4.16 -11.79
#